data_76084477444e5208ca18863ee5d62947
#
_entry.id   76084477444e5208ca18863ee5d62947
#
_cell.length_a   1.000
_cell.length_b   1.000
_cell.length_c   1.000
_cell.angle_alpha   90.00
_cell.angle_beta   90.00
_cell.angle_gamma   90.00
#
_symmetry.space_group_name_H-M   'P 1'
#
loop_
_entity.id
_entity.type
_entity.pdbx_description
1 polymer ?
#
loop_
_entity_poly.entity_id
_entity_poly.type
_entity_poly.pdbx_seq_one_letter_code
_entity_poly.pdbx_strand_id
1 'polypeptide(L)'
;MNAANLQLEGLLIAISSLNDLLVTKGIVDREEVSHAMDVAEQTVLGDYGTEELDGAQRDAIAFPIRLLRLANDGASETEVMPFSELAKMVGQTKGRHNDEE
;
A
#
# COMPACT_ATOMS: atom_id res chain seq x y z
N MET A 1 -15.08 10.68 8.91
CA MET A 1 -14.53 9.44 8.34
C MET A 1 -15.53 8.32 8.65
N ASN A 2 -15.85 7.50 7.68
CA ASN A 2 -16.82 6.44 7.89
C ASN A 2 -16.18 5.18 8.46
N ALA A 3 -17.01 4.25 8.93
CA ALA A 3 -16.53 3.03 9.58
C ALA A 3 -15.68 2.16 8.64
N ALA A 4 -16.02 2.13 7.36
CA ALA A 4 -15.27 1.32 6.38
C ALA A 4 -13.83 1.82 6.25
N ASN A 5 -13.61 3.13 6.26
CA ASN A 5 -12.26 3.69 6.20
C ASN A 5 -11.47 3.37 7.46
N LEU A 6 -12.11 3.41 8.61
CA LEU A 6 -11.45 3.07 9.87
C LEU A 6 -11.09 1.59 9.91
N GLN A 7 -11.97 0.73 9.42
CA GLN A 7 -11.69 -0.71 9.35
C GLN A 7 -10.54 -1.00 8.41
N LEU A 8 -10.50 -0.32 7.27
CA LEU A 8 -9.41 -0.46 6.33
C LEU A 8 -8.08 -0.04 6.96
N GLU A 9 -8.08 1.08 7.67
CA GLU A 9 -6.89 1.54 8.37
C GLU A 9 -6.37 0.49 9.34
N GLY A 10 -7.27 -0.09 10.14
CA GLY A 10 -6.90 -1.15 11.08
C GLY A 10 -6.33 -2.37 10.37
N LEU A 11 -6.94 -2.77 9.26
CA LEU A 11 -6.46 -3.90 8.48
C LEU A 11 -5.07 -3.63 7.91
N LEU A 12 -4.83 -2.44 7.39
CA LEU A 12 -3.53 -2.08 6.84
C LEU A 12 -2.45 -2.08 7.91
N ILE A 13 -2.76 -1.58 9.10
CA ILE A 13 -1.84 -1.61 10.23
C ILE A 13 -1.50 -3.06 10.60
N ALA A 14 -2.52 -3.92 10.66
CA ALA A 14 -2.32 -5.32 11.01
C ALA A 14 -1.41 -6.04 9.99
N ILE A 15 -1.65 -5.81 8.70
CA ILE A 15 -0.85 -6.43 7.64
C ILE A 15 0.59 -5.92 7.69
N SER A 16 0.76 -4.62 7.90
CA SER A 16 2.09 -4.02 8.01
C SER A 16 2.85 -4.61 9.19
N SER A 17 2.17 -4.80 10.33
CA SER A 17 2.78 -5.40 11.51
C SER A 17 3.18 -6.85 11.25
N LEU A 18 2.34 -7.59 10.54
CA LEU A 18 2.66 -8.97 10.18
C LEU A 18 3.87 -9.03 9.26
N ASN A 19 3.93 -8.15 8.26
CA ASN A 19 5.08 -8.08 7.35
C ASN A 19 6.36 -7.81 8.14
N ASP A 20 6.32 -6.87 9.07
CA ASP A 20 7.48 -6.53 9.89
C ASP A 20 7.92 -7.72 10.75
N LEU A 21 6.96 -8.46 11.28
CA LEU A 21 7.27 -9.65 12.07
C LEU A 21 8.00 -10.70 11.23
N LEU A 22 7.52 -10.95 10.03
CA LEU A 22 8.13 -11.93 9.12
C LEU A 22 9.54 -11.53 8.73
N VAL A 23 9.76 -10.24 8.48
CA VAL A 23 11.08 -9.72 8.15
C VAL A 23 12.01 -9.83 9.36
N THR A 24 11.53 -9.42 10.53
CA THR A 24 12.33 -9.46 11.76
C THR A 24 12.77 -10.87 12.11
N LYS A 25 11.90 -11.84 11.85
CA LYS A 25 12.23 -13.25 12.12
C LYS A 25 13.09 -13.88 11.03
N GLY A 26 13.38 -13.15 9.96
CA GLY A 26 14.21 -13.67 8.87
C GLY A 26 13.50 -14.66 7.97
N ILE A 27 12.18 -14.73 8.02
CA ILE A 27 11.41 -15.64 7.15
C ILE A 27 11.37 -15.09 5.74
N VAL A 28 11.23 -13.77 5.60
CA VAL A 28 11.31 -13.06 4.33
C VAL A 28 12.18 -11.83 4.52
N ASP A 29 12.67 -11.26 3.42
CA ASP A 29 13.36 -9.97 3.49
C ASP A 29 12.46 -8.86 2.92
N ARG A 30 12.89 -7.62 3.09
CA ARG A 30 12.09 -6.48 2.65
C ARG A 30 11.90 -6.44 1.14
N GLU A 31 12.88 -6.91 0.39
CA GLU A 31 12.76 -6.98 -1.07
C GLU A 31 11.69 -7.96 -1.50
N GLU A 32 11.59 -9.08 -0.80
CA GLU A 32 10.55 -10.06 -1.08
C GLU A 32 9.17 -9.48 -0.81
N VAL A 33 9.02 -8.73 0.28
CA VAL A 33 7.74 -8.09 0.60
C VAL A 33 7.39 -7.05 -0.46
N SER A 34 8.33 -6.20 -0.84
CA SER A 34 8.12 -5.21 -1.90
C SER A 34 7.71 -5.87 -3.20
N HIS A 35 8.39 -6.96 -3.56
CA HIS A 35 8.05 -7.69 -4.77
C HIS A 35 6.62 -8.25 -4.71
N ALA A 36 6.25 -8.78 -3.56
CA ALA A 36 4.89 -9.31 -3.37
C ALA A 36 3.84 -8.21 -3.56
N MET A 37 4.12 -7.00 -3.07
CA MET A 37 3.23 -5.87 -3.25
C MET A 37 3.14 -5.45 -4.72
N ASP A 38 4.26 -5.48 -5.44
CA ASP A 38 4.26 -5.19 -6.87
C ASP A 38 3.42 -6.21 -7.64
N VAL A 39 3.55 -7.49 -7.30
CA VAL A 39 2.75 -8.55 -7.91
C VAL A 39 1.27 -8.31 -7.63
N ALA A 40 0.93 -7.94 -6.39
CA ALA A 40 -0.46 -7.67 -6.02
C ALA A 40 -1.03 -6.51 -6.84
N GLU A 41 -0.25 -5.44 -7.01
CA GLU A 41 -0.69 -4.29 -7.78
C GLU A 41 -0.92 -4.68 -9.24
N GLN A 42 0.00 -5.42 -9.84
CA GLN A 42 -0.15 -5.89 -11.21
C GLN A 42 -1.36 -6.81 -11.38
N THR A 43 -1.61 -7.65 -10.38
CA THR A 43 -2.77 -8.55 -10.39
C THR A 43 -4.06 -7.75 -10.42
N VAL A 44 -4.17 -6.74 -9.57
CA VAL A 44 -5.36 -5.89 -9.52
C VAL A 44 -5.58 -5.19 -10.86
N LEU A 45 -4.52 -4.57 -11.40
CA LEU A 45 -4.63 -3.83 -12.65
C LEU A 45 -4.95 -4.74 -13.83
N GLY A 46 -4.42 -5.97 -13.82
CA GLY A 46 -4.71 -6.96 -14.86
C GLY A 46 -6.12 -7.51 -14.78
N ASP A 47 -6.61 -7.77 -13.57
CA ASP A 47 -7.93 -8.37 -13.38
C ASP A 47 -9.05 -7.44 -13.82
N TYR A 48 -8.92 -6.16 -13.53
CA TYR A 48 -10.01 -5.23 -13.79
C TYR A 48 -9.94 -4.57 -15.17
N GLY A 49 -8.76 -4.47 -15.77
CA GLY A 49 -8.62 -3.88 -17.08
C GLY A 49 -9.04 -2.42 -17.12
N THR A 50 -8.86 -1.80 -18.28
CA THR A 50 -9.16 -0.38 -18.48
C THR A 50 -10.63 -0.09 -18.74
N GLU A 51 -11.38 -1.10 -19.16
CA GLU A 51 -12.77 -0.94 -19.55
C GLU A 51 -13.72 -0.95 -18.38
N GLU A 52 -13.31 -1.58 -17.27
CA GLU A 52 -14.19 -1.78 -16.12
C GLU A 52 -14.06 -0.70 -15.08
N LEU A 53 -12.87 -0.11 -14.97
CA LEU A 53 -12.59 0.91 -13.96
C LEU A 53 -11.94 2.12 -14.61
N ASP A 54 -12.32 3.30 -14.13
CA ASP A 54 -11.61 4.52 -14.54
C ASP A 54 -10.32 4.67 -13.73
N GLY A 55 -9.54 5.71 -14.03
CA GLY A 55 -8.26 5.93 -13.36
C GLY A 55 -8.40 6.12 -11.85
N ALA A 56 -9.43 6.84 -11.41
CA ALA A 56 -9.64 7.08 -9.99
C ALA A 56 -10.00 5.80 -9.25
N GLN A 57 -10.82 4.95 -9.86
CA GLN A 57 -11.19 3.68 -9.25
C GLN A 57 -10.00 2.73 -9.15
N ARG A 58 -9.17 2.70 -10.18
CA ARG A 58 -7.95 1.87 -10.17
C ARG A 58 -6.97 2.36 -9.12
N ASP A 59 -6.81 3.67 -8.98
CA ASP A 59 -5.98 4.24 -7.93
C ASP A 59 -6.52 3.89 -6.55
N ALA A 60 -7.84 3.89 -6.37
CA ALA A 60 -8.46 3.56 -5.10
C ALA A 60 -8.18 2.12 -4.70
N ILE A 61 -8.28 1.19 -5.65
CA ILE A 61 -7.99 -0.22 -5.37
C ILE A 61 -6.49 -0.43 -5.11
N ALA A 62 -5.64 0.27 -5.84
CA ALA A 62 -4.20 0.13 -5.68
C ALA A 62 -3.66 0.84 -4.44
N PHE A 63 -4.42 1.79 -3.88
CA PHE A 63 -3.95 2.60 -2.75
C PHE A 63 -3.45 1.76 -1.57
N PRO A 64 -4.23 0.79 -1.05
CA PRO A 64 -3.75 0.01 0.10
C PRO A 64 -2.49 -0.79 -0.21
N ILE A 65 -2.35 -1.27 -1.45
CA ILE A 65 -1.17 -2.02 -1.85
C ILE A 65 0.05 -1.11 -1.88
N ARG A 66 -0.09 0.08 -2.46
CA ARG A 66 0.98 1.06 -2.53
C ARG A 66 1.38 1.54 -1.13
N LEU A 67 0.41 1.69 -0.26
CA LEU A 67 0.67 2.10 1.12
C LEU A 67 1.47 1.03 1.86
N LEU A 68 1.10 -0.24 1.70
CA LEU A 68 1.84 -1.34 2.33
C LEU A 68 3.27 -1.43 1.81
N ARG A 69 3.46 -1.20 0.51
CA ARG A 69 4.81 -1.19 -0.05
C ARG A 69 5.65 -0.07 0.55
N LEU A 70 5.08 1.13 0.66
CA LEU A 70 5.80 2.25 1.27
C LEU A 70 6.10 2.00 2.74
N ALA A 71 5.16 1.38 3.47
CA ALA A 71 5.38 1.03 4.86
C ALA A 71 6.56 0.06 4.99
N ASN A 72 6.62 -0.92 4.11
CA ASN A 72 7.71 -1.88 4.10
C ASN A 72 9.04 -1.22 3.76
N ASP A 73 9.06 -0.37 2.75
CA ASP A 73 10.28 0.28 2.27
C ASP A 73 10.82 1.30 3.28
N GLY A 74 9.93 1.97 4.00
CA GLY A 74 10.31 2.99 4.96
C GLY A 74 10.53 2.48 6.38
N ALA A 75 10.19 1.24 6.66
CA ALA A 75 10.34 0.70 8.00
C ALA A 75 11.80 0.43 8.29
N SER A 76 12.19 0.67 9.54
CA SER A 76 13.52 0.30 10.02
C SER A 76 13.34 -0.59 11.23
N GLU A 77 14.44 -1.13 11.74
CA GLU A 77 14.37 -1.99 12.91
C GLU A 77 13.86 -1.26 14.15
N THR A 78 14.00 0.06 14.17
CA THR A 78 13.70 0.85 15.35
C THR A 78 12.48 1.75 15.19
N GLU A 79 12.01 1.96 13.96
CA GLU A 79 10.91 2.88 13.70
C GLU A 79 9.99 2.33 12.64
N VAL A 80 8.70 2.53 12.84
CA VAL A 80 7.68 2.27 11.84
C VAL A 80 7.03 3.60 11.52
N MET A 81 6.92 3.92 10.23
CA MET A 81 6.34 5.17 9.78
C MET A 81 4.85 5.23 10.15
N PRO A 82 4.37 6.34 10.72
CA PRO A 82 2.95 6.47 11.04
C PRO A 82 2.07 6.36 9.80
N PHE A 83 0.89 5.81 9.97
CA PHE A 83 -0.07 5.64 8.89
C PHE A 83 -0.35 6.95 8.15
N SER A 84 -0.52 8.04 8.88
CA SER A 84 -0.82 9.34 8.28
C SER A 84 0.28 9.81 7.32
N GLU A 85 1.53 9.52 7.66
CA GLU A 85 2.65 9.85 6.79
C GLU A 85 2.66 8.98 5.55
N LEU A 86 2.37 7.69 5.71
CA LEU A 86 2.30 6.76 4.59
C LEU A 86 1.20 7.14 3.61
N ALA A 87 0.03 7.48 4.12
CA ALA A 87 -1.09 7.90 3.29
C ALA A 87 -0.74 9.14 2.50
N LYS A 88 -0.05 10.08 3.13
CA LYS A 88 0.41 11.30 2.49
C LYS A 88 1.40 11.00 1.36
N MET A 89 2.33 10.08 1.60
CA MET A 89 3.30 9.68 0.59
C MET A 89 2.66 9.03 -0.62
N VAL A 90 1.66 8.19 -0.40
CA VAL A 90 0.92 7.59 -1.51
C VAL A 90 0.24 8.69 -2.33
N GLY A 91 -0.38 9.65 -1.66
CA GLY A 91 -1.00 10.77 -2.34
C GLY A 91 0.00 11.55 -3.17
N GLN A 92 1.20 11.77 -2.65
CA GLN A 92 2.25 12.49 -3.37
C GLN A 92 2.75 11.73 -4.59
N THR A 93 2.89 10.41 -4.48
CA THR A 93 3.42 9.62 -5.60
C THR A 93 2.45 9.52 -6.76
N LYS A 94 1.16 9.63 -6.50
CA LYS A 94 0.17 9.61 -7.58
C LYS A 94 -0.34 11.01 -7.93
N GLY A 95 0.16 12.03 -7.21
CA GLY A 95 -0.40 13.37 -7.27
C GLY A 95 -0.41 14.00 -8.64
N ARG A 96 0.62 13.77 -9.41
CA ARG A 96 0.70 14.35 -10.75
C ARG A 96 -0.42 13.90 -11.65
N HIS A 97 -0.79 12.65 -11.53
CA HIS A 97 -1.90 12.09 -12.26
C HIS A 97 -3.20 12.80 -11.92
N ASN A 98 -3.40 13.08 -10.63
CA ASN A 98 -4.58 13.79 -10.17
C ASN A 98 -4.54 15.28 -10.50
N ASP A 99 -3.38 15.86 -10.49
CA ASP A 99 -3.22 17.30 -10.73
C ASP A 99 -3.59 17.70 -12.14
N GLU A 100 -3.59 16.77 -13.05
CA GLU A 100 -3.92 17.03 -14.44
C GLU A 100 -5.41 17.13 -14.68
N GLU A 101 -6.18 16.78 -13.72
CA GLU A 101 -7.62 16.86 -13.78
C GLU A 101 -8.10 18.28 -13.49
#